data_b526405cf2128f64749cb16ad0fed8a9
#
_entry.id   b526405cf2128f64749cb16ad0fed8a9
#
_cell.length_a   1.000
_cell.length_b   1.000
_cell.length_c   1.000
_cell.angle_alpha   90.00
_cell.angle_beta   90.00
_cell.angle_gamma   90.00
#
_symmetry.space_group_name_H-M   'P 1'
#
loop_
_entity.id
_entity.type
_entity.pdbx_description
1 polymer ?
#
loop_
_entity_poly.entity_id
_entity_poly.type
_entity_poly.pdbx_seq_one_letter_code
_entity_poly.pdbx_strand_id
1 'polypeptide(L)'
;MAGGAIFALVSICGLRFRSWRKMGAVALFFPLLFLGLGYYGTTPYPARNFKTPETAAEWPMLHPTLRLALWLVSLEDRRMVLTDIARHPREYGEMGLRRPAASPHYLHGDGYAHAVDLRVSNVGAARNWARQGFLLLMGLNAVRHTGTADHLHLAL
;
A
#
# COMPACT_ATOMS: atom_id res chain seq x y z
N MET A 1 -25.68 -6.55 -22.39
CA MET A 1 -25.34 -7.59 -21.39
C MET A 1 -24.71 -7.05 -20.08
N ALA A 2 -24.20 -5.81 -20.04
CA ALA A 2 -23.62 -5.23 -18.81
C ALA A 2 -24.64 -4.91 -17.69
N GLY A 3 -25.92 -4.61 -18.03
CA GLY A 3 -26.93 -4.28 -17.03
C GLY A 3 -27.31 -5.41 -16.08
N GLY A 4 -27.20 -6.67 -16.52
CA GLY A 4 -27.52 -7.83 -15.68
C GLY A 4 -26.53 -8.08 -14.56
N ALA A 5 -25.22 -7.83 -14.79
CA ALA A 5 -24.17 -8.02 -13.79
C ALA A 5 -24.27 -6.96 -12.67
N ILE A 6 -24.61 -5.71 -13.02
CA ILE A 6 -24.81 -4.62 -12.04
C ILE A 6 -26.04 -4.90 -11.18
N PHE A 7 -27.13 -5.42 -11.79
CA PHE A 7 -28.34 -5.78 -11.07
C PHE A 7 -28.09 -6.95 -10.09
N ALA A 8 -27.31 -7.95 -10.50
CA ALA A 8 -26.93 -9.07 -9.65
C ALA A 8 -26.08 -8.61 -8.45
N LEU A 9 -25.08 -7.74 -8.64
CA LEU A 9 -24.26 -7.19 -7.57
C LEU A 9 -25.07 -6.38 -6.57
N VAL A 10 -26.00 -5.54 -7.04
CA VAL A 10 -26.88 -4.73 -6.20
C VAL A 10 -27.86 -5.62 -5.41
N SER A 11 -28.34 -6.71 -6.01
CA SER A 11 -29.21 -7.67 -5.34
C SER A 11 -28.48 -8.48 -4.26
N ILE A 12 -27.21 -8.86 -4.50
CA ILE A 12 -26.35 -9.57 -3.53
C ILE A 12 -26.06 -8.70 -2.29
N CYS A 13 -25.89 -7.38 -2.48
CA CYS A 13 -25.63 -6.45 -1.38
C CYS A 13 -26.89 -6.04 -0.59
N GLY A 14 -28.09 -6.54 -0.95
CA GLY A 14 -29.35 -6.21 -0.26
C GLY A 14 -29.77 -4.74 -0.37
N LEU A 15 -29.16 -3.99 -1.29
CA LEU A 15 -29.44 -2.56 -1.50
C LEU A 15 -30.75 -2.41 -2.29
N ARG A 16 -31.85 -2.08 -1.60
CA ARG A 16 -33.11 -1.74 -2.24
C ARG A 16 -33.14 -0.25 -2.62
N PHE A 17 -32.94 0.06 -3.90
CA PHE A 17 -33.05 1.41 -4.40
C PHE A 17 -34.50 1.74 -4.79
N ARG A 18 -35.09 2.72 -4.11
CA ARG A 18 -36.42 3.25 -4.40
C ARG A 18 -36.45 4.20 -5.60
N SER A 19 -35.30 4.51 -6.20
CA SER A 19 -35.16 5.50 -7.27
C SER A 19 -34.06 5.11 -8.25
N TRP A 20 -34.35 5.12 -9.53
CA TRP A 20 -33.44 4.91 -10.64
C TRP A 20 -32.23 5.87 -10.60
N ARG A 21 -32.46 7.12 -10.12
CA ARG A 21 -31.39 8.12 -9.97
C ARG A 21 -30.35 7.66 -8.94
N LYS A 22 -30.79 7.11 -7.79
CA LYS A 22 -29.88 6.59 -6.76
C LYS A 22 -29.12 5.36 -7.25
N MET A 23 -29.79 4.50 -8.00
CA MET A 23 -29.15 3.33 -8.60
C MET A 23 -28.08 3.75 -9.63
N GLY A 24 -28.40 4.71 -10.49
CA GLY A 24 -27.44 5.28 -11.45
C GLY A 24 -26.26 5.96 -10.78
N ALA A 25 -26.49 6.70 -9.69
CA ALA A 25 -25.41 7.33 -8.93
C ALA A 25 -24.46 6.29 -8.31
N VAL A 26 -24.97 5.21 -7.73
CA VAL A 26 -24.14 4.12 -7.18
C VAL A 26 -23.41 3.37 -8.30
N ALA A 27 -24.08 3.08 -9.41
CA ALA A 27 -23.49 2.40 -10.56
C ALA A 27 -22.35 3.22 -11.20
N LEU A 28 -22.37 4.54 -11.07
CA LEU A 28 -21.29 5.41 -11.55
C LEU A 28 -20.21 5.63 -10.48
N PHE A 29 -20.60 5.72 -9.21
CA PHE A 29 -19.68 6.00 -8.10
C PHE A 29 -18.61 4.93 -7.95
N PHE A 30 -18.99 3.65 -7.93
CA PHE A 30 -18.03 2.56 -7.72
C PHE A 30 -16.98 2.44 -8.85
N PRO A 31 -17.33 2.43 -10.14
CA PRO A 31 -16.34 2.44 -11.21
C PRO A 31 -15.40 3.65 -11.15
N LEU A 32 -15.90 4.86 -10.88
CA LEU A 32 -15.07 6.05 -10.75
C LEU A 32 -14.14 5.96 -9.52
N LEU A 33 -14.63 5.43 -8.40
CA LEU A 33 -13.83 5.18 -7.22
C LEU A 33 -12.70 4.18 -7.54
N PHE A 34 -13.01 3.04 -8.16
CA PHE A 34 -12.00 2.05 -8.52
C PHE A 34 -10.99 2.56 -9.55
N LEU A 35 -11.44 3.32 -10.56
CA LEU A 35 -10.55 3.97 -11.51
C LEU A 35 -9.64 4.98 -10.82
N GLY A 36 -10.19 5.80 -9.92
CA GLY A 36 -9.43 6.76 -9.13
C GLY A 36 -8.39 6.06 -8.24
N LEU A 37 -8.79 5.04 -7.48
CA LEU A 37 -7.90 4.28 -6.61
C LEU A 37 -6.82 3.55 -7.42
N GLY A 38 -7.18 2.96 -8.59
CA GLY A 38 -6.24 2.32 -9.50
C GLY A 38 -5.23 3.33 -10.06
N TYR A 39 -5.69 4.49 -10.52
CA TYR A 39 -4.84 5.56 -11.00
C TYR A 39 -3.83 6.00 -9.94
N TYR A 40 -4.29 6.30 -8.73
CA TYR A 40 -3.41 6.73 -7.65
C TYR A 40 -2.48 5.62 -7.15
N GLY A 41 -2.93 4.37 -7.11
CA GLY A 41 -2.08 3.22 -6.76
C GLY A 41 -0.95 2.97 -7.76
N THR A 42 -1.09 3.45 -9.01
CA THR A 42 -0.07 3.34 -10.07
C THR A 42 0.72 4.64 -10.29
N THR A 43 0.24 5.77 -9.76
CA THR A 43 0.92 7.07 -9.91
C THR A 43 2.22 7.08 -9.11
N PRO A 44 3.30 7.67 -9.65
CA PRO A 44 4.53 7.82 -8.90
C PRO A 44 4.30 8.55 -7.58
N TYR A 45 4.79 7.97 -6.51
CA TYR A 45 4.77 8.60 -5.20
C TYR A 45 5.67 9.85 -5.21
N PRO A 46 5.37 10.92 -4.45
CA PRO A 46 6.21 12.11 -4.45
C PRO A 46 7.66 11.79 -4.06
N ALA A 47 8.64 12.25 -4.83
CA ALA A 47 10.07 11.97 -4.63
C ALA A 47 10.55 12.25 -3.20
N ARG A 48 10.00 13.28 -2.55
CA ARG A 48 10.29 13.63 -1.14
C ARG A 48 9.93 12.54 -0.12
N ASN A 49 9.08 11.60 -0.49
CA ASN A 49 8.61 10.52 0.38
C ASN A 49 9.48 9.26 0.27
N PHE A 50 10.54 9.29 -0.52
CA PHE A 50 11.53 8.22 -0.59
C PHE A 50 12.82 8.65 0.13
N LYS A 51 13.49 7.67 0.74
CA LYS A 51 14.77 7.89 1.41
C LYS A 51 15.85 8.30 0.42
N THR A 52 15.87 7.66 -0.75
CA THR A 52 16.85 7.86 -1.82
C THR A 52 16.18 7.78 -3.20
N PRO A 53 16.82 8.28 -4.26
CA PRO A 53 16.34 8.11 -5.63
C PRO A 53 16.23 6.64 -6.05
N GLU A 54 17.12 5.77 -5.55
CA GLU A 54 17.11 4.33 -5.83
C GLU A 54 15.82 3.70 -5.26
N THR A 55 15.46 4.00 -4.00
CA THR A 55 14.19 3.57 -3.41
C THR A 55 12.99 4.09 -4.22
N ALA A 56 13.08 5.28 -4.79
CA ALA A 56 12.01 5.79 -5.66
C ALA A 56 11.90 5.01 -6.98
N ALA A 57 13.02 4.56 -7.54
CA ALA A 57 13.05 3.73 -8.75
C ALA A 57 12.42 2.34 -8.51
N GLU A 58 12.41 1.85 -7.27
CA GLU A 58 11.79 0.57 -6.90
C GLU A 58 10.26 0.66 -6.72
N TRP A 59 9.68 1.87 -6.71
CA TRP A 59 8.24 2.05 -6.51
C TRP A 59 7.35 1.21 -7.44
N PRO A 60 7.64 1.08 -8.75
CA PRO A 60 6.87 0.22 -9.65
C PRO A 60 6.93 -1.27 -9.28
N MET A 61 7.97 -1.70 -8.55
CA MET A 61 8.17 -3.08 -8.10
C MET A 61 7.35 -3.40 -6.85
N LEU A 62 6.81 -2.40 -6.14
CA LEU A 62 5.97 -2.62 -4.98
C LEU A 62 4.56 -3.08 -5.40
N HIS A 63 4.03 -4.09 -4.71
CA HIS A 63 2.70 -4.63 -5.00
C HIS A 63 1.61 -3.52 -5.01
N PRO A 64 0.71 -3.50 -6.00
CA PRO A 64 -0.29 -2.43 -6.17
C PRO A 64 -1.15 -2.15 -4.94
N THR A 65 -1.50 -3.18 -4.16
CA THR A 65 -2.25 -3.03 -2.90
C THR A 65 -1.47 -2.21 -1.87
N LEU A 66 -0.16 -2.44 -1.73
CA LEU A 66 0.69 -1.66 -0.83
C LEU A 66 0.84 -0.22 -1.32
N ARG A 67 1.01 -0.01 -2.64
CA ARG A 67 1.05 1.34 -3.22
C ARG A 67 -0.23 2.12 -2.92
N LEU A 68 -1.38 1.48 -3.04
CA LEU A 68 -2.67 2.10 -2.72
C LEU A 68 -2.77 2.44 -1.22
N ALA A 69 -2.41 1.51 -0.35
CA ALA A 69 -2.43 1.73 1.10
C ALA A 69 -1.52 2.89 1.52
N LEU A 70 -0.29 2.92 1.01
CA LEU A 70 0.66 3.99 1.29
C LEU A 70 0.16 5.34 0.77
N TRP A 71 -0.46 5.35 -0.41
CA TRP A 71 -1.06 6.56 -0.93
C TRP A 71 -2.16 7.09 -0.01
N LEU A 72 -3.06 6.23 0.49
CA LEU A 72 -4.12 6.63 1.43
C LEU A 72 -3.52 7.19 2.73
N VAL A 73 -2.50 6.54 3.30
CA VAL A 73 -1.79 7.06 4.47
C VAL A 73 -1.17 8.43 4.19
N SER A 74 -0.64 8.63 2.98
CA SER A 74 0.03 9.89 2.61
C SER A 74 -0.88 11.09 2.55
N LEU A 75 -2.19 10.90 2.41
CA LEU A 75 -3.17 11.99 2.44
C LEU A 75 -3.15 12.71 3.77
N GLU A 76 -2.98 11.96 4.86
CA GLU A 76 -2.91 12.48 6.24
C GLU A 76 -1.45 12.66 6.71
N ASP A 77 -0.54 11.80 6.27
CA ASP A 77 0.85 11.77 6.71
C ASP A 77 1.83 12.09 5.58
N ARG A 78 1.89 13.34 5.20
CA ARG A 78 2.80 13.85 4.15
C ARG A 78 4.29 13.73 4.49
N ARG A 79 4.63 13.41 5.75
CA ARG A 79 6.01 13.23 6.24
C ARG A 79 6.44 11.76 6.25
N MET A 80 5.60 10.86 5.78
CA MET A 80 5.95 9.46 5.65
C MET A 80 7.09 9.30 4.64
N VAL A 81 8.12 8.52 5.03
CA VAL A 81 9.29 8.26 4.18
C VAL A 81 9.47 6.75 4.04
N LEU A 82 9.47 6.28 2.81
CA LEU A 82 9.78 4.91 2.44
C LEU A 82 11.31 4.75 2.43
N THR A 83 11.78 3.72 3.09
CA THR A 83 13.22 3.50 3.27
C THR A 83 13.76 2.31 2.49
N ASP A 84 12.91 1.33 2.20
CA ASP A 84 13.28 0.11 1.50
C ASP A 84 12.03 -0.53 0.87
N ILE A 85 12.11 -1.00 -0.36
CA ILE A 85 10.99 -1.62 -1.09
C ILE A 85 11.41 -2.99 -1.59
N ALA A 86 12.15 -3.04 -2.70
CA ALA A 86 12.61 -4.27 -3.29
C ALA A 86 14.07 -4.52 -2.89
N ARG A 87 14.37 -5.73 -2.46
CA ARG A 87 15.72 -6.10 -2.03
C ARG A 87 16.20 -7.33 -2.80
N HIS A 88 17.39 -7.20 -3.39
CA HIS A 88 18.02 -8.34 -4.02
C HIS A 88 18.71 -9.22 -2.96
N PRO A 89 18.65 -10.57 -3.07
CA PRO A 89 19.29 -11.47 -2.09
C PRO A 89 20.77 -11.20 -1.79
N ARG A 90 21.54 -10.68 -2.76
CA ARG A 90 22.97 -10.33 -2.59
C ARG A 90 23.19 -9.15 -1.64
N GLU A 91 22.27 -8.21 -1.58
CA GLU A 91 22.39 -6.98 -0.79
C GLU A 91 22.44 -7.25 0.71
N TYR A 92 21.85 -8.36 1.16
CA TYR A 92 21.98 -8.80 2.55
C TYR A 92 23.43 -9.04 2.95
N GLY A 93 24.23 -9.66 2.04
CA GLY A 93 25.66 -9.87 2.28
C GLY A 93 26.44 -8.56 2.32
N GLU A 94 26.13 -7.61 1.45
CA GLU A 94 26.74 -6.27 1.42
C GLU A 94 26.46 -5.48 2.71
N MET A 95 25.28 -5.68 3.32
CA MET A 95 24.89 -5.09 4.60
C MET A 95 25.45 -5.86 5.82
N GLY A 96 26.19 -6.95 5.62
CA GLY A 96 26.64 -7.82 6.70
C GLY A 96 25.51 -8.61 7.38
N LEU A 97 24.38 -8.76 6.73
CA LEU A 97 23.20 -9.45 7.26
C LEU A 97 23.11 -10.87 6.71
N ARG A 98 22.59 -11.79 7.54
CA ARG A 98 22.28 -13.14 7.07
C ARG A 98 21.19 -13.08 6.00
N ARG A 99 21.46 -13.67 4.83
CA ARG A 99 20.46 -13.80 3.76
C ARG A 99 19.32 -14.72 4.21
N PRO A 100 18.06 -14.24 4.29
CA PRO A 100 16.93 -15.12 4.54
C PRO A 100 16.63 -15.98 3.31
N ALA A 101 16.14 -17.20 3.54
CA ALA A 101 15.72 -18.09 2.44
C ALA A 101 14.54 -17.51 1.66
N ALA A 102 13.65 -16.78 2.35
CA ALA A 102 12.54 -16.04 1.78
C ALA A 102 12.43 -14.67 2.46
N SER A 103 12.07 -13.66 1.72
CA SER A 103 11.80 -12.31 2.23
C SER A 103 10.65 -11.70 1.43
N PRO A 104 9.71 -11.01 2.08
CA PRO A 104 8.65 -10.30 1.36
C PRO A 104 9.17 -9.09 0.55
N HIS A 105 10.43 -8.65 0.79
CA HIS A 105 11.12 -7.66 -0.04
C HIS A 105 11.71 -8.26 -1.34
N TYR A 106 11.78 -9.57 -1.49
CA TYR A 106 12.18 -10.15 -2.78
C TYR A 106 11.08 -9.96 -3.80
N LEU A 107 11.44 -9.90 -5.08
CA LEU A 107 10.46 -10.00 -6.15
C LEU A 107 9.89 -11.41 -6.16
N HIS A 108 8.59 -11.52 -6.00
CA HIS A 108 7.84 -12.76 -6.03
C HIS A 108 7.51 -13.18 -7.46
N GLY A 109 6.86 -14.33 -7.62
CA GLY A 109 6.48 -14.88 -8.93
C GLY A 109 5.50 -14.01 -9.72
N ASP A 110 4.81 -13.07 -9.07
CA ASP A 110 3.94 -12.06 -9.68
C ASP A 110 4.71 -10.79 -10.13
N GLY A 111 6.04 -10.77 -9.92
CA GLY A 111 6.92 -9.66 -10.29
C GLY A 111 6.95 -8.50 -9.30
N TYR A 112 6.35 -8.64 -8.10
CA TYR A 112 6.28 -7.59 -7.10
C TYR A 112 6.97 -7.96 -5.79
N ALA A 113 7.49 -6.94 -5.09
CA ALA A 113 7.84 -7.01 -3.69
C ALA A 113 6.56 -6.85 -2.85
N HIS A 114 6.39 -7.69 -1.86
CA HIS A 114 5.21 -7.74 -0.99
C HIS A 114 5.42 -7.07 0.35
N ALA A 115 6.49 -6.31 0.49
CA ALA A 115 6.78 -5.51 1.68
C ALA A 115 7.41 -4.17 1.36
N VAL A 116 7.36 -3.28 2.35
CA VAL A 116 8.00 -1.97 2.32
C VAL A 116 8.34 -1.55 3.75
N ASP A 117 9.47 -0.88 3.92
CA ASP A 117 9.89 -0.33 5.20
C ASP A 117 9.65 1.18 5.26
N LEU A 118 9.07 1.63 6.36
CA LEU A 118 8.74 3.03 6.62
C LEU A 118 9.60 3.58 7.76
N ARG A 119 10.13 4.79 7.59
CA ARG A 119 10.87 5.48 8.65
C ARG A 119 9.97 5.81 9.83
N VAL A 120 10.43 5.48 11.03
CA VAL A 120 9.79 5.85 12.30
C VAL A 120 10.62 6.84 13.11
N SER A 121 11.93 7.00 12.80
CA SER A 121 12.81 7.98 13.42
C SER A 121 12.34 9.41 13.11
N ASN A 122 12.47 10.31 14.09
CA ASN A 122 12.00 11.69 13.99
C ASN A 122 10.47 11.85 13.77
N VAL A 123 9.72 10.80 14.06
CA VAL A 123 8.25 10.78 14.04
C VAL A 123 7.76 10.52 15.46
N GLY A 124 6.85 11.35 15.96
CA GLY A 124 6.31 11.18 17.32
C GLY A 124 5.63 9.82 17.50
N ALA A 125 5.72 9.26 18.71
CA ALA A 125 5.17 7.94 19.02
C ALA A 125 3.67 7.81 18.66
N ALA A 126 2.87 8.81 19.00
CA ALA A 126 1.43 8.81 18.68
C ALA A 126 1.16 8.69 17.17
N ARG A 127 1.94 9.38 16.33
CA ARG A 127 1.81 9.29 14.86
C ARG A 127 2.23 7.92 14.35
N ASN A 128 3.31 7.34 14.88
CA ASN A 128 3.73 5.98 14.51
C ASN A 128 2.66 4.95 14.89
N TRP A 129 2.05 5.07 16.07
CA TRP A 129 0.93 4.22 16.48
C TRP A 129 -0.30 4.39 15.60
N ALA A 130 -0.67 5.62 15.26
CA ALA A 130 -1.79 5.90 14.38
C ALA A 130 -1.55 5.31 12.98
N ARG A 131 -0.35 5.49 12.43
CA ARG A 131 0.05 4.91 11.14
C ARG A 131 -0.03 3.38 11.15
N GLN A 132 0.58 2.74 12.17
CA GLN A 132 0.54 1.29 12.31
C GLN A 132 -0.89 0.78 12.46
N GLY A 133 -1.70 1.39 13.34
CA GLY A 133 -3.09 1.00 13.55
C GLY A 133 -3.94 1.14 12.30
N PHE A 134 -3.77 2.22 11.53
CA PHE A 134 -4.48 2.41 10.27
C PHE A 134 -4.13 1.32 9.24
N LEU A 135 -2.84 0.99 9.09
CA LEU A 135 -2.38 -0.06 8.18
C LEU A 135 -2.88 -1.45 8.59
N LEU A 136 -2.89 -1.74 9.89
CA LEU A 136 -3.48 -2.98 10.43
C LEU A 136 -4.99 -3.06 10.13
N LEU A 137 -5.73 -1.95 10.28
CA LEU A 137 -7.16 -1.89 9.96
C LEU A 137 -7.43 -2.11 8.47
N MET A 138 -6.47 -1.78 7.60
CA MET A 138 -6.53 -2.09 6.17
C MET A 138 -6.24 -3.58 5.86
N GLY A 139 -5.99 -4.41 6.88
CA GLY A 139 -5.70 -5.83 6.73
C GLY A 139 -4.25 -6.15 6.36
N LEU A 140 -3.34 -5.18 6.51
CA LEU A 140 -1.92 -5.34 6.23
C LEU A 140 -1.16 -5.77 7.49
N ASN A 141 -0.08 -6.53 7.31
CA ASN A 141 0.81 -6.87 8.41
C ASN A 141 1.79 -5.69 8.65
N ALA A 142 1.63 -4.99 9.77
CA ALA A 142 2.43 -3.82 10.13
C ALA A 142 3.15 -4.07 11.45
N VAL A 143 4.46 -4.32 11.39
CA VAL A 143 5.30 -4.66 12.55
C VAL A 143 6.40 -3.63 12.72
N ARG A 144 6.54 -3.07 13.93
CA ARG A 144 7.65 -2.19 14.25
C ARG A 144 8.87 -2.99 14.67
N HIS A 145 9.94 -2.84 13.92
CA HIS A 145 11.26 -3.32 14.30
C HIS A 145 12.00 -2.22 15.05
N THR A 146 12.43 -2.52 16.28
CA THR A 146 13.19 -1.60 17.14
C THR A 146 14.66 -2.01 17.18
N GLY A 147 15.54 -1.04 17.31
CA GLY A 147 16.99 -1.28 17.38
C GLY A 147 17.78 -0.28 16.53
N THR A 148 18.93 -0.69 16.02
CA THR A 148 19.84 0.16 15.23
C THR A 148 19.24 0.65 13.92
N ALA A 149 18.25 -0.07 13.38
CA ALA A 149 17.51 0.27 12.16
C ALA A 149 16.00 0.34 12.46
N ASP A 150 15.58 1.22 13.39
CA ASP A 150 14.17 1.36 13.80
C ASP A 150 13.29 1.77 12.59
N HIS A 151 12.37 0.89 12.22
CA HIS A 151 11.45 1.08 11.09
C HIS A 151 10.12 0.37 11.32
N LEU A 152 9.09 0.79 10.61
CA LEU A 152 7.82 0.08 10.51
C LEU A 152 7.85 -0.77 9.23
N HIS A 153 7.93 -2.08 9.41
CA HIS A 153 7.82 -3.06 8.33
C HIS A 153 6.36 -3.29 8.00
N LEU A 154 6.01 -3.15 6.73
CA LEU A 154 4.67 -3.35 6.20
C LEU A 154 4.69 -4.44 5.14
N ALA A 155 3.82 -5.46 5.28
CA ALA A 155 3.71 -6.56 4.32
C ALA A 155 2.24 -6.94 4.05
N LEU A 156 2.03 -7.65 2.92
CA LEU A 156 0.77 -8.30 2.57
C LEU A 156 0.55 -9.57 3.37
#